data_ec0308f8feb7710ceb4a01ed75b1e477
#
_entry.id   ec0308f8feb7710ceb4a01ed75b1e477
#
_cell.length_a   1.000
_cell.length_b   1.000
_cell.length_c   1.000
_cell.angle_alpha   90.00
_cell.angle_beta   90.00
_cell.angle_gamma   90.00
#
_symmetry.space_group_name_H-M   'P 1'
#
loop_
_entity.id
_entity.type
_entity.pdbx_description
1 polymer ?
#
loop_
_entity_poly.entity_id
_entity_poly.type
_entity_poly.pdbx_seq_one_letter_code
_entity_poly.pdbx_strand_id
1 'polypeptide(L)'
;MNNMKNNSLQDNRLVKKFSELYPKSQIPSAKRASSKPTRLNKEHLLICYAVAGYPDIKTSKEIVSAMIKSGADIIEIGIPFSDPIADGPIIQEASFISLAHGITPEKALKIVKEIRNEFPKIPIIIMSYSNILIKAGISKFMTEARQSGIDGFILPDMPIEESEKYIKEASKLNLATIFLVTPNTNENRLRFIASKSSGFLYLVSVYGTTGVRQSFENYTAKYIKNTKRILGPSIPLAVGFGISNPSHVKFMIRAGADAIIIASAIIKIIKSHATLEDINKNKDKEEMLKNVSSFVSSIKKACM
;
A
#
# COMPACT_ATOMS: atom_id res chain seq x y z
N MET A 1 27.67 6.77 8.45
CA MET A 1 26.46 7.54 8.05
C MET A 1 25.13 6.76 8.10
N ASN A 2 25.09 5.53 8.65
CA ASN A 2 23.86 4.68 8.67
C ASN A 2 23.00 4.75 9.94
N ASN A 3 23.39 5.51 10.97
CA ASN A 3 22.65 5.54 12.25
C ASN A 3 21.58 6.62 12.38
N MET A 4 21.50 7.56 11.45
CA MET A 4 20.48 8.65 11.55
C MET A 4 19.08 8.25 11.04
N LYS A 5 18.95 7.17 10.22
CA LYS A 5 17.68 6.83 9.57
C LYS A 5 16.68 6.07 10.46
N ASN A 6 17.12 5.35 11.49
CA ASN A 6 16.24 4.50 12.29
C ASN A 6 15.60 5.18 13.50
N ASN A 7 16.14 6.30 13.98
CA ASN A 7 15.58 6.98 15.17
C ASN A 7 14.39 7.90 14.86
N SER A 8 14.26 8.42 13.63
CA SER A 8 13.20 9.38 13.29
C SER A 8 11.82 8.72 13.07
N LEU A 9 11.78 7.42 12.71
CA LEU A 9 10.53 6.71 12.38
C LEU A 9 10.00 5.81 13.51
N GLN A 10 10.60 5.85 14.72
CA GLN A 10 10.18 4.96 15.82
C GLN A 10 8.72 5.15 16.25
N ASP A 11 8.17 6.35 16.08
CA ASP A 11 6.78 6.67 16.41
C ASP A 11 5.82 6.62 15.21
N ASN A 12 6.31 6.24 14.03
CA ASN A 12 5.48 6.09 12.84
C ASN A 12 4.59 4.84 12.96
N ARG A 13 3.27 5.00 12.76
CA ARG A 13 2.28 3.90 12.92
C ARG A 13 2.55 2.75 11.96
N LEU A 14 2.95 3.04 10.72
CA LEU A 14 3.26 2.03 9.71
C LEU A 14 4.46 1.18 10.13
N VAL A 15 5.53 1.83 10.58
CA VAL A 15 6.75 1.14 11.04
C VAL A 15 6.46 0.32 12.29
N LYS A 16 5.68 0.86 13.24
CA LYS A 16 5.24 0.11 14.43
C LYS A 16 4.42 -1.12 14.04
N LYS A 17 3.48 -0.98 13.10
CA LYS A 17 2.64 -2.10 12.66
C LYS A 17 3.45 -3.24 12.07
N PHE A 18 4.43 -2.95 11.23
CA PHE A 18 5.33 -3.98 10.72
C PHE A 18 6.28 -4.54 11.79
N SER A 19 6.66 -3.75 12.78
CA SER A 19 7.52 -4.23 13.88
C SER A 19 6.84 -5.28 14.77
N GLU A 20 5.50 -5.31 14.79
CA GLU A 20 4.72 -6.34 15.50
C GLU A 20 4.92 -7.74 14.90
N LEU A 21 5.35 -7.85 13.64
CA LEU A 21 5.64 -9.13 12.98
C LEU A 21 6.96 -9.75 13.44
N TYR A 22 7.90 -8.95 13.95
CA TYR A 22 9.26 -9.38 14.28
C TYR A 22 9.67 -8.92 15.67
N PRO A 23 10.26 -9.79 16.52
CA PRO A 23 10.73 -9.38 17.83
C PRO A 23 11.88 -8.39 17.72
N LYS A 24 11.88 -7.38 18.61
CA LYS A 24 12.94 -6.35 18.67
C LYS A 24 14.35 -6.93 18.81
N SER A 25 14.50 -8.12 19.44
CA SER A 25 15.75 -8.82 19.62
C SER A 25 16.29 -9.49 18.36
N GLN A 26 15.50 -9.61 17.30
CA GLN A 26 15.86 -10.33 16.07
C GLN A 26 15.98 -9.42 14.83
N ILE A 27 15.86 -8.10 15.00
CA ILE A 27 16.25 -7.17 13.94
C ILE A 27 17.79 -7.14 13.97
N PRO A 28 18.49 -7.79 13.05
CA PRO A 28 19.95 -7.86 13.14
C PRO A 28 20.52 -6.45 12.93
N SER A 29 21.33 -6.01 13.87
CA SER A 29 22.38 -5.03 13.51
C SER A 29 23.20 -5.68 12.38
N ALA A 30 23.65 -4.89 11.41
CA ALA A 30 24.32 -5.34 10.16
C ALA A 30 25.49 -6.33 10.31
N LYS A 31 25.80 -6.83 11.52
CA LYS A 31 26.90 -7.71 11.87
C LYS A 31 26.51 -9.16 12.22
N ARG A 32 25.21 -9.52 12.26
CA ARG A 32 24.80 -10.91 12.58
C ARG A 32 23.85 -11.48 11.52
N ALA A 33 24.40 -11.87 10.37
CA ALA A 33 23.66 -12.44 9.24
C ALA A 33 23.46 -13.96 9.29
N SER A 34 23.64 -14.65 10.43
CA SER A 34 23.71 -16.12 10.46
C SER A 34 22.48 -16.85 11.01
N SER A 35 21.46 -16.17 11.53
CA SER A 35 20.24 -16.83 11.97
C SER A 35 19.02 -16.25 11.25
N LYS A 36 18.18 -17.11 10.64
CA LYS A 36 16.88 -16.71 10.09
C LYS A 36 16.02 -16.16 11.24
N PRO A 37 15.52 -14.93 11.19
CA PRO A 37 14.64 -14.41 12.23
C PRO A 37 13.38 -15.27 12.27
N THR A 38 13.06 -15.80 13.45
CA THR A 38 11.82 -16.50 13.67
C THR A 38 10.71 -15.45 13.84
N ARG A 39 9.69 -15.50 13.01
CA ARG A 39 8.52 -14.64 13.15
C ARG A 39 7.82 -14.92 14.49
N LEU A 40 7.44 -13.85 15.22
CA LEU A 40 6.67 -13.98 16.48
C LEU A 40 5.24 -14.44 16.21
N ASN A 41 4.63 -13.87 15.17
CA ASN A 41 3.26 -14.16 14.78
C ASN A 41 3.23 -14.83 13.40
N LYS A 42 2.34 -15.81 13.25
CA LYS A 42 2.04 -16.40 11.94
C LYS A 42 1.18 -15.46 11.08
N GLU A 43 0.69 -14.37 11.65
CA GLU A 43 -0.15 -13.41 10.97
C GLU A 43 0.65 -12.54 9.97
N HIS A 44 0.00 -12.25 8.84
CA HIS A 44 0.50 -11.38 7.80
C HIS A 44 -0.40 -10.14 7.71
N LEU A 45 0.16 -9.00 7.32
CA LEU A 45 -0.61 -7.77 7.24
C LEU A 45 -1.42 -7.71 5.95
N LEU A 46 -2.60 -7.13 6.04
CA LEU A 46 -3.47 -6.83 4.91
C LEU A 46 -3.50 -5.33 4.67
N ILE A 47 -3.09 -4.91 3.48
CA ILE A 47 -3.15 -3.53 2.99
C ILE A 47 -4.29 -3.44 1.99
N CYS A 48 -5.27 -2.58 2.24
CA CYS A 48 -6.40 -2.35 1.35
C CYS A 48 -6.30 -0.98 0.69
N TYR A 49 -6.41 -0.96 -0.64
CA TYR A 49 -6.35 0.25 -1.45
C TYR A 49 -7.74 0.79 -1.76
N ALA A 50 -7.88 2.11 -1.74
CA ALA A 50 -9.04 2.83 -2.22
C ALA A 50 -8.63 4.09 -2.99
N VAL A 51 -9.39 4.48 -4.02
CA VAL A 51 -9.22 5.78 -4.68
C VAL A 51 -9.99 6.84 -3.88
N ALA A 52 -9.34 7.94 -3.54
CA ALA A 52 -9.96 9.03 -2.81
C ALA A 52 -11.17 9.60 -3.60
N GLY A 53 -12.34 9.59 -2.96
CA GLY A 53 -13.57 10.11 -3.55
C GLY A 53 -14.26 9.21 -4.58
N TYR A 54 -13.86 7.94 -4.72
CA TYR A 54 -14.54 6.97 -5.58
C TYR A 54 -15.49 6.06 -4.76
N PRO A 55 -16.73 5.83 -5.16
CA PRO A 55 -17.45 6.44 -6.31
C PRO A 55 -17.89 7.90 -6.07
N ASP A 56 -17.98 8.33 -4.83
CA ASP A 56 -18.21 9.69 -4.35
C ASP A 56 -17.54 9.93 -3.00
N ILE A 57 -17.45 11.18 -2.53
CA ILE A 57 -16.72 11.55 -1.31
C ILE A 57 -17.26 10.83 -0.07
N LYS A 58 -18.59 10.78 0.10
CA LYS A 58 -19.23 10.18 1.27
C LYS A 58 -19.03 8.67 1.27
N THR A 59 -19.37 8.04 0.16
CA THR A 59 -19.29 6.59 -0.01
C THR A 59 -17.83 6.10 0.08
N SER A 60 -16.86 6.83 -0.45
CA SER A 60 -15.44 6.44 -0.35
C SER A 60 -14.96 6.33 1.10
N LYS A 61 -15.43 7.21 2.00
CA LYS A 61 -15.11 7.13 3.43
C LYS A 61 -15.78 5.93 4.10
N GLU A 62 -17.04 5.67 3.76
CA GLU A 62 -17.79 4.51 4.27
C GLU A 62 -17.13 3.19 3.82
N ILE A 63 -16.63 3.12 2.59
CA ILE A 63 -15.87 1.98 2.06
C ILE A 63 -14.58 1.76 2.87
N VAL A 64 -13.80 2.82 3.11
CA VAL A 64 -12.58 2.72 3.90
C VAL A 64 -12.88 2.29 5.35
N SER A 65 -13.93 2.85 5.96
CA SER A 65 -14.41 2.43 7.28
C SER A 65 -14.78 0.94 7.31
N ALA A 66 -15.51 0.46 6.27
CA ALA A 66 -15.87 -0.94 6.11
C ALA A 66 -14.63 -1.85 5.98
N MET A 67 -13.61 -1.45 5.20
CA MET A 67 -12.36 -2.19 5.08
C MET A 67 -11.65 -2.33 6.42
N ILE A 68 -11.53 -1.22 7.19
CA ILE A 68 -10.86 -1.22 8.50
C ILE A 68 -11.60 -2.13 9.47
N LYS A 69 -12.92 -1.98 9.59
CA LYS A 69 -13.78 -2.80 10.46
C LYS A 69 -13.76 -4.29 10.08
N SER A 70 -13.43 -4.60 8.83
CA SER A 70 -13.35 -5.97 8.30
C SER A 70 -11.96 -6.60 8.39
N GLY A 71 -10.98 -5.88 8.97
CA GLY A 71 -9.66 -6.41 9.30
C GLY A 71 -8.52 -5.95 8.41
N ALA A 72 -8.67 -4.85 7.65
CA ALA A 72 -7.52 -4.20 7.04
C ALA A 72 -6.55 -3.69 8.11
N ASP A 73 -5.27 -4.02 8.00
CA ASP A 73 -4.22 -3.59 8.93
C ASP A 73 -3.63 -2.23 8.54
N ILE A 74 -3.66 -1.91 7.27
CA ILE A 74 -3.12 -0.68 6.68
C ILE A 74 -4.07 -0.25 5.56
N ILE A 75 -4.31 1.06 5.46
CA ILE A 75 -5.06 1.64 4.35
C ILE A 75 -4.11 2.40 3.42
N GLU A 76 -4.27 2.13 2.14
CA GLU A 76 -3.61 2.85 1.05
C GLU A 76 -4.63 3.68 0.30
N ILE A 77 -4.46 5.00 0.27
CA ILE A 77 -5.35 5.93 -0.42
C ILE A 77 -4.65 6.46 -1.67
N GLY A 78 -5.21 6.13 -2.84
CA GLY A 78 -4.76 6.70 -4.11
C GLY A 78 -5.32 8.09 -4.32
N ILE A 79 -4.45 9.09 -4.53
CA ILE A 79 -4.87 10.40 -5.02
C ILE A 79 -5.13 10.28 -6.52
N PRO A 80 -6.35 10.56 -7.01
CA PRO A 80 -6.65 10.42 -8.42
C PRO A 80 -5.80 11.37 -9.27
N PHE A 81 -5.33 10.85 -10.41
CA PHE A 81 -4.48 11.57 -11.35
C PHE A 81 -4.95 11.32 -12.79
N SER A 82 -4.78 12.30 -13.68
CA SER A 82 -5.24 12.22 -15.08
C SER A 82 -4.43 11.24 -15.94
N ASP A 83 -3.14 11.06 -15.60
CA ASP A 83 -2.19 10.29 -16.40
C ASP A 83 -1.50 9.18 -15.57
N PRO A 84 -2.28 8.24 -15.01
CA PRO A 84 -1.81 7.29 -14.01
C PRO A 84 -1.08 6.10 -14.64
N ILE A 85 0.15 6.32 -15.11
CA ILE A 85 0.97 5.37 -15.88
C ILE A 85 1.29 4.05 -15.16
N ALA A 86 1.22 4.04 -13.84
CA ALA A 86 1.47 2.84 -13.03
C ALA A 86 0.21 2.03 -12.74
N ASP A 87 -0.98 2.58 -13.04
CA ASP A 87 -2.26 1.98 -12.70
C ASP A 87 -2.84 1.14 -13.82
N GLY A 88 -3.49 0.04 -13.46
CA GLY A 88 -4.27 -0.76 -14.41
C GLY A 88 -5.63 -0.11 -14.74
N PRO A 89 -6.31 -0.58 -15.83
CA PRO A 89 -7.52 0.06 -16.36
C PRO A 89 -8.64 0.29 -15.33
N ILE A 90 -8.78 -0.61 -14.36
CA ILE A 90 -9.82 -0.54 -13.32
C ILE A 90 -9.55 0.62 -12.35
N ILE A 91 -8.29 0.83 -11.96
CA ILE A 91 -7.89 1.93 -11.08
C ILE A 91 -7.93 3.25 -11.85
N GLN A 92 -7.49 3.24 -13.12
CA GLN A 92 -7.58 4.40 -14.02
C GLN A 92 -9.01 4.91 -14.14
N GLU A 93 -9.98 4.00 -14.37
CA GLU A 93 -11.41 4.35 -14.46
C GLU A 93 -11.93 4.94 -13.14
N ALA A 94 -11.62 4.34 -12.00
CA ALA A 94 -12.00 4.87 -10.70
C ALA A 94 -11.40 6.26 -10.45
N SER A 95 -10.15 6.48 -10.84
CA SER A 95 -9.48 7.78 -10.76
C SER A 95 -10.15 8.81 -11.66
N PHE A 96 -10.51 8.43 -12.90
CA PHE A 96 -11.21 9.31 -13.83
C PHE A 96 -12.57 9.76 -13.27
N ILE A 97 -13.37 8.85 -12.71
CA ILE A 97 -14.65 9.16 -12.08
C ILE A 97 -14.47 10.12 -10.90
N SER A 98 -13.48 9.87 -10.04
CA SER A 98 -13.16 10.76 -8.91
C SER A 98 -12.78 12.17 -9.38
N LEU A 99 -11.95 12.28 -10.42
CA LEU A 99 -11.59 13.58 -11.00
C LEU A 99 -12.81 14.29 -11.59
N ALA A 100 -13.70 13.58 -12.27
CA ALA A 100 -14.95 14.13 -12.81
C ALA A 100 -15.87 14.67 -11.69
N HIS A 101 -15.83 14.06 -10.50
CA HIS A 101 -16.50 14.56 -9.29
C HIS A 101 -15.72 15.68 -8.58
N GLY A 102 -14.66 16.19 -9.19
CA GLY A 102 -13.90 17.34 -8.70
C GLY A 102 -13.03 17.04 -7.50
N ILE A 103 -12.54 15.81 -7.35
CA ILE A 103 -11.54 15.49 -6.33
C ILE A 103 -10.20 16.12 -6.71
N THR A 104 -9.67 16.90 -5.79
CA THR A 104 -8.32 17.49 -5.85
C THR A 104 -7.43 16.85 -4.80
N PRO A 105 -6.10 17.03 -4.86
CA PRO A 105 -5.20 16.56 -3.82
C PRO A 105 -5.57 17.06 -2.42
N GLU A 106 -6.01 18.31 -2.29
CA GLU A 106 -6.43 18.90 -1.02
C GLU A 106 -7.72 18.23 -0.48
N LYS A 107 -8.69 17.95 -1.37
CA LYS A 107 -9.91 17.22 -0.99
C LYS A 107 -9.57 15.78 -0.58
N ALA A 108 -8.63 15.12 -1.26
CA ALA A 108 -8.14 13.80 -0.87
C ALA A 108 -7.51 13.81 0.52
N LEU A 109 -6.68 14.82 0.85
CA LEU A 109 -6.12 14.99 2.18
C LEU A 109 -7.18 15.26 3.25
N LYS A 110 -8.26 15.97 2.89
CA LYS A 110 -9.41 16.17 3.80
C LYS A 110 -10.13 14.86 4.10
N ILE A 111 -10.35 14.01 3.09
CA ILE A 111 -10.90 12.66 3.27
C ILE A 111 -10.02 11.85 4.22
N VAL A 112 -8.70 11.86 4.03
CA VAL A 112 -7.74 11.20 4.92
C VAL A 112 -7.86 11.70 6.35
N LYS A 113 -7.96 13.01 6.55
CA LYS A 113 -8.11 13.62 7.89
C LYS A 113 -9.38 13.14 8.60
N GLU A 114 -10.49 13.03 7.87
CA GLU A 114 -11.75 12.53 8.43
C GLU A 114 -11.63 11.04 8.81
N ILE A 115 -11.01 10.21 7.96
CA ILE A 115 -10.72 8.81 8.27
C ILE A 115 -9.79 8.70 9.49
N ARG A 116 -8.76 9.54 9.59
CA ARG A 116 -7.84 9.57 10.73
C ARG A 116 -8.54 9.89 12.04
N ASN A 117 -9.50 10.81 12.03
CA ASN A 117 -10.28 11.16 13.21
C ASN A 117 -11.13 9.96 13.71
N GLU A 118 -11.71 9.20 12.80
CA GLU A 118 -12.49 7.99 13.15
C GLU A 118 -11.57 6.83 13.58
N PHE A 119 -10.41 6.68 12.92
CA PHE A 119 -9.48 5.58 13.15
C PHE A 119 -8.06 6.08 13.51
N PRO A 120 -7.83 6.55 14.74
CA PRO A 120 -6.58 7.22 15.12
C PRO A 120 -5.34 6.31 15.06
N LYS A 121 -5.50 5.00 15.14
CA LYS A 121 -4.39 4.03 15.25
C LYS A 121 -4.03 3.34 13.92
N ILE A 122 -4.94 3.28 12.95
CA ILE A 122 -4.69 2.59 11.67
C ILE A 122 -3.58 3.28 10.88
N PRO A 123 -2.56 2.60 10.36
CA PRO A 123 -1.63 3.22 9.42
C PRO A 123 -2.34 3.60 8.12
N ILE A 124 -2.12 4.84 7.66
CA ILE A 124 -2.64 5.34 6.37
C ILE A 124 -1.46 5.79 5.53
N ILE A 125 -1.34 5.24 4.32
CA ILE A 125 -0.36 5.65 3.33
C ILE A 125 -1.07 6.26 2.13
N ILE A 126 -0.39 7.16 1.45
CA ILE A 126 -0.88 7.76 0.20
C ILE A 126 -0.07 7.21 -0.97
N MET A 127 -0.78 6.73 -1.99
CA MET A 127 -0.22 6.56 -3.33
C MET A 127 -0.55 7.80 -4.16
N SER A 128 0.48 8.44 -4.71
CA SER A 128 0.36 9.64 -5.53
C SER A 128 1.43 9.67 -6.60
N TYR A 129 1.21 10.46 -7.64
CA TYR A 129 2.22 10.68 -8.68
C TYR A 129 3.11 11.87 -8.34
N SER A 130 4.39 11.78 -8.70
CA SER A 130 5.41 12.79 -8.37
C SER A 130 5.04 14.20 -8.84
N ASN A 131 4.39 14.30 -9.99
CA ASN A 131 3.90 15.58 -10.55
C ASN A 131 2.96 16.33 -9.58
N ILE A 132 2.12 15.65 -8.84
CA ILE A 132 1.22 16.27 -7.85
C ILE A 132 2.05 16.94 -6.75
N LEU A 133 3.06 16.23 -6.23
CA LEU A 133 3.93 16.77 -5.18
C LEU A 133 4.79 17.91 -5.68
N ILE A 134 5.35 17.78 -6.89
CA ILE A 134 6.23 18.79 -7.49
C ILE A 134 5.45 20.08 -7.75
N LYS A 135 4.25 19.98 -8.34
CA LYS A 135 3.38 21.12 -8.64
C LYS A 135 2.92 21.86 -7.37
N ALA A 136 2.58 21.15 -6.32
CA ALA A 136 2.17 21.74 -5.05
C ALA A 136 3.36 22.26 -4.21
N GLY A 137 4.57 21.84 -4.54
CA GLY A 137 5.79 22.00 -3.75
C GLY A 137 5.93 20.86 -2.74
N ILE A 138 6.98 20.04 -2.92
CA ILE A 138 7.19 18.80 -2.15
C ILE A 138 7.06 19.02 -0.63
N SER A 139 7.82 20.00 -0.08
CA SER A 139 7.80 20.26 1.36
C SER A 139 6.42 20.70 1.87
N LYS A 140 5.73 21.55 1.11
CA LYS A 140 4.38 22.04 1.45
C LYS A 140 3.40 20.90 1.47
N PHE A 141 3.29 20.14 0.37
CA PHE A 141 2.34 19.04 0.24
C PHE A 141 2.55 17.96 1.29
N MET A 142 3.81 17.58 1.55
CA MET A 142 4.12 16.56 2.56
C MET A 142 3.82 17.03 3.97
N THR A 143 3.95 18.32 4.28
CA THR A 143 3.56 18.90 5.57
C THR A 143 2.04 18.83 5.75
N GLU A 144 1.26 19.24 4.74
CA GLU A 144 -0.20 19.17 4.76
C GLU A 144 -0.69 17.72 4.88
N ALA A 145 -0.05 16.80 4.15
CA ALA A 145 -0.35 15.38 4.23
C ALA A 145 -0.05 14.80 5.64
N ARG A 146 1.08 15.18 6.25
CA ARG A 146 1.39 14.80 7.63
C ARG A 146 0.36 15.32 8.64
N GLN A 147 -0.08 16.57 8.47
CA GLN A 147 -1.13 17.19 9.28
C GLN A 147 -2.49 16.52 9.09
N SER A 148 -2.74 15.93 7.92
CA SER A 148 -3.92 15.11 7.66
C SER A 148 -3.85 13.73 8.29
N GLY A 149 -2.67 13.34 8.83
CA GLY A 149 -2.48 12.12 9.62
C GLY A 149 -1.99 10.92 8.83
N ILE A 150 -1.37 11.09 7.65
CA ILE A 150 -0.73 9.99 6.93
C ILE A 150 0.57 9.53 7.62
N ASP A 151 1.00 8.33 7.27
CA ASP A 151 2.18 7.67 7.83
C ASP A 151 3.28 7.44 6.77
N GLY A 152 2.97 7.55 5.49
CA GLY A 152 3.95 7.37 4.42
C GLY A 152 3.38 7.61 3.03
N PHE A 153 4.29 7.58 2.04
CA PHE A 153 3.98 7.76 0.64
C PHE A 153 4.53 6.64 -0.23
N ILE A 154 3.76 6.33 -1.28
CA ILE A 154 4.17 5.58 -2.46
C ILE A 154 4.14 6.53 -3.64
N LEU A 155 5.28 6.70 -4.33
CA LEU A 155 5.38 7.47 -5.57
C LEU A 155 5.86 6.51 -6.67
N PRO A 156 4.94 5.90 -7.44
CA PRO A 156 5.29 4.82 -8.38
C PRO A 156 6.11 5.28 -9.57
N ASP A 157 6.05 6.56 -9.91
CA ASP A 157 6.74 7.20 -11.01
C ASP A 157 8.04 7.93 -10.60
N MET A 158 8.40 7.89 -9.30
CA MET A 158 9.61 8.55 -8.77
C MET A 158 10.82 7.63 -8.92
N PRO A 159 11.78 7.93 -9.82
CA PRO A 159 13.04 7.20 -9.89
C PRO A 159 13.82 7.34 -8.57
N ILE A 160 14.44 6.25 -8.14
CA ILE A 160 15.20 6.25 -6.89
C ILE A 160 16.37 7.25 -6.91
N GLU A 161 16.92 7.49 -8.08
CA GLU A 161 18.00 8.42 -8.33
C GLU A 161 17.59 9.88 -8.08
N GLU A 162 16.33 10.23 -8.31
CA GLU A 162 15.77 11.58 -8.16
C GLU A 162 15.08 11.77 -6.80
N SER A 163 15.04 10.74 -5.97
CA SER A 163 14.22 10.71 -4.74
C SER A 163 14.86 11.39 -3.52
N GLU A 164 16.09 11.95 -3.63
CA GLU A 164 16.82 12.46 -2.47
C GLU A 164 16.06 13.57 -1.72
N LYS A 165 15.52 14.55 -2.43
CA LYS A 165 14.74 15.63 -1.84
C LYS A 165 13.49 15.12 -1.16
N TYR A 166 12.77 14.20 -1.80
CA TYR A 166 11.59 13.55 -1.27
C TYR A 166 11.90 12.78 0.03
N ILE A 167 12.95 11.94 0.02
CA ILE A 167 13.37 11.16 1.19
C ILE A 167 13.77 12.08 2.35
N LYS A 168 14.48 13.17 2.08
CA LYS A 168 14.90 14.15 3.08
C LYS A 168 13.69 14.81 3.75
N GLU A 169 12.71 15.27 2.97
CA GLU A 169 11.50 15.89 3.51
C GLU A 169 10.63 14.86 4.28
N ALA A 170 10.47 13.63 3.75
CA ALA A 170 9.76 12.56 4.45
C ALA A 170 10.38 12.28 5.83
N SER A 171 11.70 12.18 5.90
CA SER A 171 12.42 11.94 7.16
C SER A 171 12.19 13.02 8.20
N LYS A 172 12.18 14.30 7.80
CA LYS A 172 11.89 15.43 8.71
C LYS A 172 10.49 15.36 9.30
N LEU A 173 9.54 14.85 8.53
CA LEU A 173 8.12 14.79 8.88
C LEU A 173 7.71 13.45 9.52
N ASN A 174 8.65 12.55 9.79
CA ASN A 174 8.38 11.20 10.28
C ASN A 174 7.42 10.43 9.36
N LEU A 175 7.62 10.53 8.03
CA LEU A 175 6.85 9.83 7.01
C LEU A 175 7.69 8.73 6.37
N ALA A 176 7.09 7.56 6.18
CA ALA A 176 7.72 6.46 5.49
C ALA A 176 7.80 6.72 3.96
N THR A 177 8.92 6.31 3.36
CA THR A 177 9.11 6.30 1.91
C THR A 177 9.10 4.88 1.39
N ILE A 178 8.06 4.53 0.64
CA ILE A 178 7.82 3.18 0.13
C ILE A 178 8.14 3.18 -1.36
N PHE A 179 9.14 2.38 -1.75
CA PHE A 179 9.52 2.25 -3.15
C PHE A 179 9.06 0.92 -3.73
N LEU A 180 8.87 0.92 -5.05
CA LEU A 180 8.42 -0.23 -5.82
C LEU A 180 9.62 -1.00 -6.36
N VAL A 181 9.46 -2.31 -6.39
CA VAL A 181 10.36 -3.23 -7.10
C VAL A 181 9.56 -4.20 -7.95
N THR A 182 10.15 -4.59 -9.06
CA THR A 182 9.53 -5.45 -10.07
C THR A 182 10.38 -6.71 -10.25
N PRO A 183 9.84 -7.77 -10.86
CA PRO A 183 10.59 -8.98 -11.16
C PRO A 183 11.87 -8.77 -11.98
N ASN A 184 11.97 -7.68 -12.74
CA ASN A 184 13.14 -7.34 -13.53
C ASN A 184 14.20 -6.53 -12.75
N THR A 185 13.95 -6.21 -11.47
CA THR A 185 14.90 -5.49 -10.62
C THR A 185 16.06 -6.42 -10.26
N ASN A 186 17.26 -6.13 -10.73
CA ASN A 186 18.47 -6.91 -10.40
C ASN A 186 18.88 -6.72 -8.92
N GLU A 187 19.74 -7.61 -8.42
CA GLU A 187 20.08 -7.66 -6.99
C GLU A 187 20.72 -6.35 -6.48
N ASN A 188 21.64 -5.75 -7.23
CA ASN A 188 22.30 -4.51 -6.81
C ASN A 188 21.28 -3.36 -6.70
N ARG A 189 20.39 -3.23 -7.69
CA ARG A 189 19.33 -2.25 -7.68
C ARG A 189 18.32 -2.49 -6.57
N LEU A 190 17.97 -3.77 -6.32
CA LEU A 190 17.09 -4.15 -5.22
C LEU A 190 17.67 -3.72 -3.86
N ARG A 191 18.96 -4.00 -3.59
CA ARG A 191 19.63 -3.55 -2.37
C ARG A 191 19.69 -2.03 -2.26
N PHE A 192 19.94 -1.34 -3.37
CA PHE A 192 19.97 0.12 -3.41
C PHE A 192 18.60 0.71 -3.09
N ILE A 193 17.52 0.24 -3.73
CA ILE A 193 16.14 0.68 -3.47
C ILE A 193 15.77 0.38 -2.00
N ALA A 194 16.05 -0.82 -1.52
CA ALA A 194 15.79 -1.20 -0.13
C ALA A 194 16.49 -0.29 0.88
N SER A 195 17.74 0.14 0.59
CA SER A 195 18.50 1.05 1.45
C SER A 195 17.89 2.45 1.57
N LYS A 196 17.06 2.84 0.61
CA LYS A 196 16.36 4.14 0.56
C LYS A 196 14.91 4.05 1.02
N SER A 197 14.36 2.83 1.08
CA SER A 197 12.99 2.58 1.52
C SER A 197 12.87 2.61 3.04
N SER A 198 11.68 2.96 3.50
CA SER A 198 11.30 2.84 4.92
C SER A 198 9.84 2.39 5.02
N GLY A 199 9.49 1.71 6.13
CA GLY A 199 8.19 1.06 6.27
C GLY A 199 8.18 -0.33 5.65
N PHE A 200 8.06 -0.44 4.35
CA PHE A 200 8.13 -1.70 3.60
C PHE A 200 8.61 -1.49 2.17
N LEU A 201 8.97 -2.57 1.50
CA LEU A 201 9.24 -2.58 0.07
C LEU A 201 8.03 -3.15 -0.68
N TYR A 202 7.54 -2.44 -1.70
CA TYR A 202 6.37 -2.84 -2.46
C TYR A 202 6.78 -3.64 -3.70
N LEU A 203 6.45 -4.92 -3.71
CA LEU A 203 6.68 -5.80 -4.85
C LEU A 203 5.45 -5.80 -5.76
N VAL A 204 5.60 -5.28 -6.97
CA VAL A 204 4.54 -5.22 -7.97
C VAL A 204 4.79 -6.21 -9.11
N SER A 205 3.72 -6.70 -9.74
CA SER A 205 3.81 -7.49 -10.97
C SER A 205 4.03 -6.57 -12.18
N VAL A 206 4.94 -6.96 -13.06
CA VAL A 206 5.11 -6.31 -14.37
C VAL A 206 4.18 -6.94 -15.41
N TYR A 207 3.68 -8.14 -15.14
CA TYR A 207 2.89 -8.89 -16.10
C TYR A 207 1.40 -8.70 -15.80
N GLY A 208 0.70 -8.13 -16.78
CA GLY A 208 -0.75 -8.15 -16.82
C GLY A 208 -1.28 -9.59 -16.79
N THR A 209 -2.52 -9.76 -16.43
CA THR A 209 -3.25 -10.99 -16.11
C THR A 209 -3.42 -12.01 -17.25
N THR A 210 -2.62 -11.96 -18.32
CA THR A 210 -2.73 -12.79 -19.50
C THR A 210 -1.54 -13.73 -19.61
N GLY A 211 -1.67 -14.95 -19.09
CA GLY A 211 -0.69 -16.01 -19.26
C GLY A 211 -1.01 -17.26 -18.43
N VAL A 212 -0.56 -18.42 -18.87
CA VAL A 212 -0.78 -19.73 -18.25
C VAL A 212 -0.57 -19.66 -16.75
N ARG A 213 -1.64 -19.84 -15.96
CA ARG A 213 -1.68 -19.64 -14.48
C ARG A 213 -0.53 -20.34 -13.72
N GLN A 214 -0.19 -21.55 -14.10
CA GLN A 214 0.86 -22.33 -13.41
C GLN A 214 2.28 -21.77 -13.59
N SER A 215 2.63 -21.30 -14.79
CA SER A 215 3.95 -20.69 -15.05
C SER A 215 4.09 -19.34 -14.34
N PHE A 216 2.99 -18.59 -14.27
CA PHE A 216 2.93 -17.32 -13.53
C PHE A 216 3.13 -17.52 -12.03
N GLU A 217 2.46 -18.50 -11.43
CA GLU A 217 2.60 -18.81 -10.00
C GLU A 217 4.04 -19.19 -9.64
N ASN A 218 4.65 -20.10 -10.39
CA ASN A 218 6.03 -20.54 -10.16
C ASN A 218 7.04 -19.39 -10.27
N TYR A 219 6.89 -18.54 -11.27
CA TYR A 219 7.73 -17.36 -11.47
C TYR A 219 7.59 -16.37 -10.31
N THR A 220 6.36 -16.04 -9.92
CA THR A 220 6.05 -15.13 -8.84
C THR A 220 6.58 -15.63 -7.50
N ALA A 221 6.39 -16.92 -7.18
CA ALA A 221 6.92 -17.52 -5.96
C ALA A 221 8.46 -17.46 -5.92
N LYS A 222 9.11 -17.79 -7.04
CA LYS A 222 10.58 -17.73 -7.15
C LYS A 222 11.09 -16.32 -6.91
N TYR A 223 10.40 -15.32 -7.48
CA TYR A 223 10.79 -13.94 -7.33
C TYR A 223 10.61 -13.43 -5.89
N ILE A 224 9.46 -13.69 -5.26
CA ILE A 224 9.24 -13.34 -3.84
C ILE A 224 10.30 -13.98 -2.95
N LYS A 225 10.55 -15.29 -3.10
CA LYS A 225 11.57 -16.02 -2.33
C LYS A 225 12.96 -15.42 -2.53
N ASN A 226 13.34 -15.11 -3.76
CA ASN A 226 14.64 -14.52 -4.06
C ASN A 226 14.77 -13.12 -3.47
N THR A 227 13.74 -12.27 -3.61
CA THR A 227 13.72 -10.93 -3.02
C THR A 227 13.87 -11.01 -1.49
N LYS A 228 13.12 -11.88 -0.81
CA LYS A 228 13.26 -12.08 0.63
C LYS A 228 14.65 -12.60 1.03
N ARG A 229 15.24 -13.50 0.24
CA ARG A 229 16.60 -13.99 0.48
C ARG A 229 17.63 -12.86 0.40
N ILE A 230 17.50 -11.97 -0.58
CA ILE A 230 18.41 -10.84 -0.79
C ILE A 230 18.27 -9.78 0.30
N LEU A 231 17.03 -9.46 0.66
CA LEU A 231 16.71 -8.40 1.63
C LEU A 231 16.91 -8.87 3.08
N GLY A 232 16.74 -10.16 3.34
CA GLY A 232 16.72 -10.69 4.69
C GLY A 232 15.58 -10.07 5.51
N PRO A 233 15.76 -9.87 6.82
CA PRO A 233 14.77 -9.27 7.70
C PRO A 233 14.85 -7.74 7.75
N SER A 234 15.73 -7.12 6.98
CA SER A 234 16.04 -5.69 7.10
C SER A 234 14.89 -4.76 6.71
N ILE A 235 14.03 -5.22 5.80
CA ILE A 235 12.84 -4.50 5.38
C ILE A 235 11.70 -5.47 5.07
N PRO A 236 10.45 -5.21 5.56
CA PRO A 236 9.29 -6.01 5.22
C PRO A 236 8.97 -5.95 3.73
N LEU A 237 8.41 -7.04 3.18
CA LEU A 237 8.01 -7.16 1.79
C LEU A 237 6.48 -7.25 1.68
N ALA A 238 5.85 -6.22 1.12
CA ALA A 238 4.44 -6.25 0.77
C ALA A 238 4.28 -6.60 -0.72
N VAL A 239 3.31 -7.45 -1.04
CA VAL A 239 3.12 -8.00 -2.38
C VAL A 239 1.74 -7.66 -2.92
N GLY A 240 1.72 -7.03 -4.11
CA GLY A 240 0.50 -6.67 -4.84
C GLY A 240 0.52 -7.22 -6.28
N PHE A 241 -0.07 -8.40 -6.49
CA PHE A 241 -0.04 -9.14 -7.77
C PHE A 241 -1.44 -9.55 -8.24
N GLY A 242 -2.37 -8.62 -8.37
CA GLY A 242 -3.71 -8.96 -8.85
C GLY A 242 -4.43 -9.99 -7.97
N ILE A 243 -4.21 -9.92 -6.68
CA ILE A 243 -4.76 -10.82 -5.67
C ILE A 243 -6.27 -10.60 -5.59
N SER A 244 -7.05 -11.67 -5.83
CA SER A 244 -8.50 -11.60 -5.93
C SER A 244 -9.24 -12.66 -5.11
N ASN A 245 -8.51 -13.55 -4.42
CA ASN A 245 -9.11 -14.61 -3.61
C ASN A 245 -8.14 -15.13 -2.52
N PRO A 246 -8.64 -15.85 -1.50
CA PRO A 246 -7.85 -16.38 -0.40
C PRO A 246 -6.72 -17.34 -0.81
N SER A 247 -6.86 -18.08 -1.91
CA SER A 247 -5.80 -19.00 -2.35
C SER A 247 -4.57 -18.26 -2.86
N HIS A 248 -4.75 -17.13 -3.56
CA HIS A 248 -3.67 -16.25 -3.97
C HIS A 248 -2.90 -15.69 -2.75
N VAL A 249 -3.63 -15.29 -1.70
CA VAL A 249 -3.04 -14.81 -0.43
C VAL A 249 -2.13 -15.88 0.18
N LYS A 250 -2.66 -17.08 0.40
CA LYS A 250 -1.90 -18.21 0.96
C LYS A 250 -0.65 -18.53 0.14
N PHE A 251 -0.77 -18.46 -1.18
CA PHE A 251 0.36 -18.67 -2.10
C PHE A 251 1.46 -17.62 -1.88
N MET A 252 1.13 -16.31 -1.88
CA MET A 252 2.11 -15.24 -1.70
C MET A 252 2.79 -15.30 -0.32
N ILE A 253 2.02 -15.62 0.72
CA ILE A 253 2.51 -15.82 2.09
C ILE A 253 3.52 -16.98 2.15
N ARG A 254 3.18 -18.13 1.56
CA ARG A 254 4.10 -19.28 1.49
C ARG A 254 5.38 -18.96 0.71
N ALA A 255 5.31 -18.04 -0.23
CA ALA A 255 6.47 -17.56 -0.98
C ALA A 255 7.34 -16.58 -0.16
N GLY A 256 6.84 -16.01 0.95
CA GLY A 256 7.60 -15.17 1.87
C GLY A 256 7.14 -13.70 1.95
N ALA A 257 5.96 -13.37 1.44
CA ALA A 257 5.37 -12.04 1.65
C ALA A 257 5.12 -11.76 3.14
N ASP A 258 5.39 -10.54 3.59
CA ASP A 258 5.07 -10.07 4.95
C ASP A 258 3.71 -9.41 5.02
N ALA A 259 3.31 -8.79 3.92
CA ALA A 259 2.00 -8.17 3.76
C ALA A 259 1.44 -8.43 2.35
N ILE A 260 0.13 -8.37 2.26
CA ILE A 260 -0.64 -8.53 1.03
C ILE A 260 -1.34 -7.22 0.71
N ILE A 261 -1.23 -6.77 -0.55
CA ILE A 261 -1.89 -5.54 -1.01
C ILE A 261 -3.01 -5.90 -1.97
N ILE A 262 -4.21 -5.39 -1.71
CA ILE A 262 -5.40 -5.60 -2.55
C ILE A 262 -5.94 -4.27 -3.00
N ALA A 263 -6.01 -4.08 -4.32
CA ALA A 263 -6.51 -2.88 -4.95
C ALA A 263 -7.65 -3.19 -5.92
N SER A 264 -7.34 -3.65 -7.13
CA SER A 264 -8.30 -3.80 -8.22
C SER A 264 -9.49 -4.74 -7.90
N ALA A 265 -9.32 -5.73 -7.02
CA ALA A 265 -10.42 -6.60 -6.62
C ALA A 265 -11.49 -5.84 -5.81
N ILE A 266 -11.06 -4.95 -4.91
CA ILE A 266 -11.98 -4.08 -4.15
C ILE A 266 -12.68 -3.10 -5.09
N ILE A 267 -11.91 -2.44 -5.98
CA ILE A 267 -12.48 -1.49 -6.95
C ILE A 267 -13.49 -2.17 -7.88
N LYS A 268 -13.27 -3.43 -8.27
CA LYS A 268 -14.24 -4.21 -9.06
C LYS A 268 -15.56 -4.43 -8.31
N ILE A 269 -15.50 -4.75 -7.03
CA ILE A 269 -16.70 -4.91 -6.19
C ILE A 269 -17.45 -3.58 -6.11
N ILE A 270 -16.76 -2.47 -5.88
CA ILE A 270 -17.37 -1.15 -5.85
C ILE A 270 -18.02 -0.85 -7.20
N LYS A 271 -17.29 -1.06 -8.30
CA LYS A 271 -17.77 -0.81 -9.67
C LYS A 271 -19.03 -1.61 -10.02
N SER A 272 -19.14 -2.86 -9.57
CA SER A 272 -20.32 -3.70 -9.86
C SER A 272 -21.61 -3.20 -9.22
N HIS A 273 -21.52 -2.27 -8.25
CA HIS A 273 -22.65 -1.63 -7.57
C HIS A 273 -22.76 -0.12 -7.85
N ALA A 274 -21.77 0.47 -8.50
CA ALA A 274 -21.71 1.90 -8.80
C ALA A 274 -22.04 2.16 -10.26
N THR A 275 -23.30 1.93 -10.68
CA THR A 275 -23.79 2.49 -11.93
C THR A 275 -24.08 3.99 -11.71
N LEU A 276 -23.72 4.84 -12.70
CA LEU A 276 -23.79 6.30 -12.59
C LEU A 276 -25.21 6.83 -12.26
N GLU A 277 -26.25 6.02 -12.45
CA GLU A 277 -27.64 6.35 -12.20
C GLU A 277 -28.19 5.85 -10.85
N ASP A 278 -27.52 4.87 -10.20
CA ASP A 278 -28.10 4.10 -9.08
C ASP A 278 -27.47 4.34 -7.70
N ILE A 279 -26.40 5.13 -7.57
CA ILE A 279 -25.71 5.39 -6.28
C ILE A 279 -26.65 6.04 -5.23
N ASN A 280 -27.81 6.54 -5.65
CA ASN A 280 -28.82 7.16 -4.79
C ASN A 280 -29.77 6.14 -4.11
N LYS A 281 -29.71 4.85 -4.45
CA LYS A 281 -30.50 3.82 -3.78
C LYS A 281 -29.74 3.28 -2.58
N ASN A 282 -30.16 3.63 -1.38
CA ASN A 282 -29.53 3.19 -0.12
C ASN A 282 -29.29 1.67 -0.06
N LYS A 283 -30.16 0.86 -0.67
CA LYS A 283 -30.05 -0.60 -0.70
C LYS A 283 -28.83 -1.09 -1.47
N ASP A 284 -28.54 -0.52 -2.62
CA ASP A 284 -27.38 -0.92 -3.44
C ASP A 284 -26.06 -0.54 -2.77
N LYS A 285 -26.03 0.60 -2.07
CA LYS A 285 -24.88 1.00 -1.27
C LYS A 285 -24.63 0.07 -0.07
N GLU A 286 -25.67 -0.31 0.66
CA GLU A 286 -25.55 -1.25 1.76
C GLU A 286 -25.03 -2.63 1.31
N GLU A 287 -25.52 -3.12 0.17
CA GLU A 287 -25.06 -4.37 -0.42
C GLU A 287 -23.59 -4.27 -0.89
N MET A 288 -23.20 -3.17 -1.52
CA MET A 288 -21.80 -2.89 -1.88
C MET A 288 -20.88 -2.92 -0.65
N LEU A 289 -21.23 -2.21 0.42
CA LEU A 289 -20.45 -2.17 1.65
C LEU A 289 -20.36 -3.55 2.31
N LYS A 290 -21.44 -4.33 2.30
CA LYS A 290 -21.46 -5.72 2.77
C LYS A 290 -20.54 -6.61 1.94
N ASN A 291 -20.54 -6.48 0.61
CA ASN A 291 -19.69 -7.25 -0.28
C ASN A 291 -18.21 -6.90 -0.11
N VAL A 292 -17.87 -5.61 0.02
CA VAL A 292 -16.51 -5.17 0.38
C VAL A 292 -16.08 -5.76 1.72
N SER A 293 -16.93 -5.65 2.75
CA SER A 293 -16.65 -6.19 4.09
C SER A 293 -16.41 -7.70 4.08
N SER A 294 -17.28 -8.44 3.40
CA SER A 294 -17.18 -9.90 3.28
C SER A 294 -15.91 -10.32 2.55
N PHE A 295 -15.58 -9.62 1.48
CA PHE A 295 -14.35 -9.87 0.72
C PHE A 295 -13.11 -9.59 1.57
N VAL A 296 -12.99 -8.40 2.19
CA VAL A 296 -11.85 -8.04 3.05
C VAL A 296 -11.69 -9.03 4.21
N SER A 297 -12.80 -9.41 4.88
CA SER A 297 -12.78 -10.42 5.96
C SER A 297 -12.26 -11.77 5.46
N SER A 298 -12.69 -12.21 4.27
CA SER A 298 -12.24 -13.49 3.69
C SER A 298 -10.74 -13.50 3.41
N ILE A 299 -10.22 -12.37 2.91
CA ILE A 299 -8.80 -12.18 2.64
C ILE A 299 -8.01 -12.09 3.96
N LYS A 300 -8.51 -11.35 4.96
CA LYS A 300 -7.83 -11.24 6.26
C LYS A 300 -7.71 -12.60 6.95
N LYS A 301 -8.74 -13.43 6.90
CA LYS A 301 -8.67 -14.82 7.39
C LYS A 301 -7.58 -15.65 6.71
N ALA A 302 -7.29 -15.39 5.45
CA ALA A 302 -6.22 -16.07 4.73
C ALA A 302 -4.81 -15.53 5.07
N CYS A 303 -4.72 -14.35 5.70
CA CYS A 303 -3.48 -13.77 6.23
C CYS A 303 -3.09 -14.32 7.61
N MET A 304 -3.98 -15.03 8.27
CA MET A 304 -3.78 -15.72 9.55
C MET A 304 -3.27 -17.16 9.32
#